data_dc12a5f271caa709a8aa5af2e5ee30fe
#
_entry.id   dc12a5f271caa709a8aa5af2e5ee30fe
#
_cell.length_a   1.000
_cell.length_b   1.000
_cell.length_c   1.000
_cell.angle_alpha   90.00
_cell.angle_beta   90.00
_cell.angle_gamma   90.00
#
_symmetry.space_group_name_H-M   'P 1'
#
loop_
_entity.id
_entity.type
_entity.pdbx_description
1 polymer ?
#
loop_
_entity_poly.entity_id
_entity_poly.type
_entity_poly.pdbx_seq_one_letter_code
_entity_poly.pdbx_strand_id
1 'polypeptide(L)'
;ARTFAQAERLGLDIMTICGTCQGVMSAANRRLKNEPGTLERVNTILAQDGISYGGGVQVKHLLWIAVRDIGLTRVGETVHSPFRNFRIAPFYGCYMLRPSWELGFDDPENPSSLEKIIRAVGGEPVAYAGRTKCCGFPIILEKEAIAVAMAGTNMKDAKDHGADFMVTPCPLCHMSLDIYQERAGQAVKTALNLP
;
A
#
# COMPACT_ATOMS: atom_id res chain seq x y z
N ALA A 1 -1.14 -17.35 9.73
CA ALA A 1 -0.15 -18.37 10.06
C ALA A 1 -0.09 -19.45 8.98
N ARG A 2 -1.22 -20.08 8.58
CA ARG A 2 -1.24 -21.15 7.56
C ARG A 2 -0.55 -20.72 6.25
N THR A 3 -0.79 -19.53 5.76
CA THR A 3 -0.14 -18.97 4.56
C THR A 3 1.39 -18.90 4.72
N PHE A 4 1.87 -18.48 5.89
CA PHE A 4 3.31 -18.46 6.18
C PHE A 4 3.92 -19.88 6.19
N ALA A 5 3.25 -20.84 6.85
CA ALA A 5 3.72 -22.22 6.89
C ALA A 5 3.78 -22.87 5.49
N GLN A 6 2.81 -22.56 4.64
CA GLN A 6 2.79 -23.05 3.26
C GLN A 6 3.89 -22.40 2.41
N ALA A 7 4.10 -21.10 2.54
CA ALA A 7 5.18 -20.38 1.84
C ALA A 7 6.55 -20.92 2.26
N GLU A 8 6.77 -21.10 3.57
CA GLU A 8 8.01 -21.66 4.11
C GLU A 8 8.28 -23.07 3.60
N ARG A 9 7.26 -23.94 3.59
CA ARG A 9 7.37 -25.30 3.04
C ARG A 9 7.76 -25.31 1.57
N LEU A 10 7.37 -24.30 0.81
CA LEU A 10 7.72 -24.14 -0.61
C LEU A 10 9.05 -23.41 -0.82
N GLY A 11 9.71 -22.95 0.24
CA GLY A 11 10.91 -22.13 0.15
C GLY A 11 10.69 -20.75 -0.48
N LEU A 12 9.48 -20.18 -0.34
CA LEU A 12 9.07 -18.92 -0.97
C LEU A 12 8.81 -17.84 0.06
N ASP A 13 9.10 -16.60 -0.31
CA ASP A 13 8.63 -15.41 0.36
C ASP A 13 7.21 -15.03 -0.10
N ILE A 14 6.55 -14.13 0.64
CA ILE A 14 5.20 -13.67 0.32
C ILE A 14 5.27 -12.26 -0.25
N MET A 15 4.75 -12.08 -1.47
CA MET A 15 4.51 -10.77 -2.05
C MET A 15 3.08 -10.30 -1.78
N THR A 16 2.92 -9.05 -1.40
CA THR A 16 1.63 -8.37 -1.28
C THR A 16 1.49 -7.25 -2.31
N ILE A 17 0.25 -6.94 -2.71
CA ILE A 17 -0.10 -5.81 -3.58
C ILE A 17 -1.04 -4.83 -2.87
N CYS A 18 -1.15 -4.93 -1.56
CA CYS A 18 -2.09 -4.16 -0.74
C CYS A 18 -1.39 -3.67 0.52
N GLY A 19 -1.38 -2.35 0.75
CA GLY A 19 -0.76 -1.76 1.94
C GLY A 19 -1.32 -2.31 3.25
N THR A 20 -2.63 -2.51 3.34
CA THR A 20 -3.26 -3.11 4.53
C THR A 20 -2.80 -4.55 4.75
N CYS A 21 -2.77 -5.37 3.69
CA CYS A 21 -2.25 -6.74 3.77
C CYS A 21 -0.78 -6.75 4.18
N GLN A 22 0.04 -5.85 3.63
CA GLN A 22 1.44 -5.71 4.01
C GLN A 22 1.58 -5.43 5.50
N GLY A 23 0.89 -4.42 6.01
CA GLY A 23 0.96 -4.05 7.43
C GLY A 23 0.51 -5.17 8.37
N VAL A 24 -0.64 -5.78 8.09
CA VAL A 24 -1.20 -6.87 8.92
C VAL A 24 -0.31 -8.12 8.88
N MET A 25 0.17 -8.51 7.69
CA MET A 25 1.03 -9.69 7.55
C MET A 25 2.41 -9.46 8.16
N SER A 26 3.01 -8.28 8.00
CA SER A 26 4.28 -7.93 8.65
C SER A 26 4.17 -8.01 10.16
N ALA A 27 3.13 -7.40 10.74
CA ALA A 27 2.89 -7.43 12.19
C ALA A 27 2.67 -8.86 12.71
N ALA A 28 1.84 -9.66 12.00
CA ALA A 28 1.60 -11.05 12.35
C ALA A 28 2.88 -11.89 12.28
N ASN A 29 3.67 -11.73 11.23
CA ASN A 29 4.92 -12.45 11.03
C ASN A 29 5.96 -12.10 12.10
N ARG A 30 6.13 -10.80 12.41
CA ARG A 30 7.01 -10.35 13.48
C ARG A 30 6.59 -10.93 14.84
N ARG A 31 5.27 -10.93 15.11
CA ARG A 31 4.76 -11.50 16.35
C ARG A 31 5.09 -12.99 16.47
N LEU A 32 4.91 -13.76 15.39
CA LEU A 32 5.28 -15.19 15.36
C LEU A 32 6.77 -15.41 15.53
N LYS A 33 7.63 -14.51 15.02
CA LYS A 33 9.09 -14.60 15.18
C LYS A 33 9.57 -14.24 16.60
N ASN A 34 8.92 -13.28 17.23
CA ASN A 34 9.41 -12.70 18.48
C ASN A 34 8.70 -13.20 19.75
N GLU A 35 7.57 -13.92 19.61
CA GLU A 35 6.80 -14.47 20.72
C GLU A 35 6.75 -16.01 20.64
N PRO A 36 7.73 -16.73 21.25
CA PRO A 36 7.80 -18.19 21.14
C PRO A 36 6.51 -18.90 21.59
N GLY A 37 5.88 -18.45 22.67
CA GLY A 37 4.61 -19.03 23.14
C GLY A 37 3.43 -18.81 22.18
N THR A 38 3.45 -17.74 21.35
CA THR A 38 2.46 -17.52 20.30
C THR A 38 2.74 -18.46 19.12
N LEU A 39 4.00 -18.62 18.74
CA LEU A 39 4.40 -19.53 17.68
C LEU A 39 4.07 -20.99 18.02
N GLU A 40 4.34 -21.42 19.25
CA GLU A 40 4.02 -22.78 19.72
C GLU A 40 2.53 -23.08 19.65
N ARG A 41 1.68 -22.19 20.19
CA ARG A 41 0.21 -22.33 20.09
C ARG A 41 -0.28 -22.40 18.64
N VAL A 42 0.28 -21.58 17.77
CA VAL A 42 -0.06 -21.59 16.34
C VAL A 42 0.38 -22.91 15.71
N ASN A 43 1.58 -23.41 16.00
CA ASN A 43 2.09 -24.66 15.45
C ASN A 43 1.30 -25.88 15.97
N THR A 44 0.79 -25.86 17.20
CA THR A 44 -0.12 -26.89 17.70
C THR A 44 -1.38 -27.00 16.85
N ILE A 45 -1.93 -25.87 16.37
CA ILE A 45 -3.09 -25.85 15.48
C ILE A 45 -2.69 -26.30 14.06
N LEU A 46 -1.57 -25.80 13.54
CA LEU A 46 -1.07 -26.13 12.20
C LEU A 46 -0.68 -27.62 12.05
N ALA A 47 -0.26 -28.25 13.13
CA ALA A 47 0.07 -29.67 13.15
C ALA A 47 -1.11 -30.58 12.74
N GLN A 48 -2.35 -30.14 12.94
CA GLN A 48 -3.55 -30.86 12.48
C GLN A 48 -3.61 -30.97 10.95
N ASP A 49 -2.97 -30.02 10.24
CA ASP A 49 -2.84 -30.02 8.79
C ASP A 49 -1.48 -30.59 8.31
N GLY A 50 -0.67 -31.14 9.22
CA GLY A 50 0.67 -31.65 8.90
C GLY A 50 1.67 -30.58 8.47
N ILE A 51 1.49 -29.32 8.91
CA ILE A 51 2.39 -28.20 8.62
C ILE A 51 2.82 -27.49 9.89
N SER A 52 3.94 -26.77 9.80
CA SER A 52 4.46 -25.92 10.88
C SER A 52 5.07 -24.66 10.29
N TYR A 53 5.28 -23.64 11.10
CA TYR A 53 5.97 -22.42 10.74
C TYR A 53 7.19 -22.19 11.65
N GLY A 54 8.36 -21.98 11.03
CA GLY A 54 9.62 -21.74 11.75
C GLY A 54 10.04 -20.27 11.79
N GLY A 55 9.35 -19.38 11.06
CA GLY A 55 9.70 -17.96 11.02
C GLY A 55 10.58 -17.55 9.84
N GLY A 56 10.83 -18.41 8.85
CA GLY A 56 11.76 -18.15 7.75
C GLY A 56 11.26 -17.18 6.68
N VAL A 57 9.94 -16.99 6.57
CA VAL A 57 9.32 -16.22 5.48
C VAL A 57 9.50 -14.71 5.66
N GLN A 58 9.77 -14.00 4.56
CA GLN A 58 9.67 -12.56 4.45
C GLN A 58 8.33 -12.15 3.79
N VAL A 59 7.84 -10.97 4.15
CA VAL A 59 6.65 -10.36 3.53
C VAL A 59 7.07 -9.04 2.91
N LYS A 60 6.98 -8.94 1.58
CA LYS A 60 7.38 -7.74 0.84
C LYS A 60 6.23 -7.24 -0.02
N HIS A 61 6.03 -5.94 -0.03
CA HIS A 61 5.09 -5.30 -0.96
C HIS A 61 5.70 -5.21 -2.37
N LEU A 62 4.87 -5.34 -3.42
CA LEU A 62 5.31 -5.20 -4.80
C LEU A 62 6.08 -3.89 -5.06
N LEU A 63 5.64 -2.77 -4.47
CA LEU A 63 6.35 -1.50 -4.55
C LEU A 63 7.79 -1.61 -4.00
N TRP A 64 7.98 -2.33 -2.90
CA TRP A 64 9.31 -2.54 -2.30
C TRP A 64 10.19 -3.38 -3.22
N ILE A 65 9.63 -4.44 -3.79
CA ILE A 65 10.32 -5.31 -4.76
C ILE A 65 10.73 -4.51 -5.99
N ALA A 66 9.81 -3.70 -6.54
CA ALA A 66 10.11 -2.87 -7.72
C ALA A 66 11.24 -1.86 -7.47
N VAL A 67 11.24 -1.22 -6.29
CA VAL A 67 12.24 -0.17 -5.96
C VAL A 67 13.58 -0.74 -5.54
N ARG A 68 13.57 -1.81 -4.70
CA ARG A 68 14.80 -2.34 -4.07
C ARG A 68 15.37 -3.58 -4.74
N ASP A 69 14.51 -4.54 -5.09
CA ASP A 69 14.97 -5.85 -5.56
C ASP A 69 15.16 -5.85 -7.09
N ILE A 70 14.22 -5.27 -7.86
CA ILE A 70 14.30 -5.14 -9.33
C ILE A 70 15.18 -3.95 -9.71
N GLY A 71 14.95 -2.82 -9.05
CA GLY A 71 15.62 -1.54 -9.32
C GLY A 71 14.93 -0.69 -10.38
N LEU A 72 14.99 0.62 -10.18
CA LEU A 72 14.25 1.60 -11.00
C LEU A 72 14.71 1.65 -12.46
N THR A 73 16.00 1.41 -12.72
CA THR A 73 16.54 1.35 -14.08
C THR A 73 15.85 0.25 -14.88
N ARG A 74 15.79 -0.96 -14.31
CA ARG A 74 15.15 -2.10 -14.98
C ARG A 74 13.64 -1.91 -15.13
N VAL A 75 12.97 -1.29 -14.16
CA VAL A 75 11.56 -0.90 -14.30
C VAL A 75 11.40 0.03 -15.49
N GLY A 76 12.22 1.06 -15.63
CA GLY A 76 12.17 2.01 -16.74
C GLY A 76 12.42 1.34 -18.11
N GLU A 77 13.34 0.40 -18.19
CA GLU A 77 13.66 -0.34 -19.42
C GLU A 77 12.49 -1.19 -19.94
N THR A 78 11.56 -1.61 -19.06
CA THR A 78 10.38 -2.40 -19.46
C THR A 78 9.20 -1.55 -19.93
N VAL A 79 9.30 -0.22 -19.87
CA VAL A 79 8.22 0.69 -20.24
C VAL A 79 8.19 0.89 -21.75
N HIS A 80 7.18 0.33 -22.40
CA HIS A 80 6.96 0.53 -23.85
C HIS A 80 6.22 1.82 -24.16
N SER A 81 5.34 2.27 -23.27
CA SER A 81 4.54 3.50 -23.42
C SER A 81 4.68 4.36 -22.17
N PRO A 82 5.69 5.24 -22.12
CA PRO A 82 5.94 6.06 -20.93
C PRO A 82 4.82 7.12 -20.74
N PHE A 83 4.53 7.44 -19.48
CA PHE A 83 3.54 8.43 -19.07
C PHE A 83 4.02 9.87 -19.25
N ARG A 84 4.59 10.17 -20.41
CA ARG A 84 5.09 11.52 -20.72
C ARG A 84 3.95 12.54 -20.69
N ASN A 85 4.23 13.70 -20.09
CA ASN A 85 3.28 14.80 -19.95
C ASN A 85 2.13 14.55 -18.97
N PHE A 86 2.11 13.45 -18.23
CA PHE A 86 1.17 13.23 -17.15
C PHE A 86 1.76 13.61 -15.80
N ARG A 87 0.98 14.38 -15.05
CA ARG A 87 1.24 14.78 -13.68
C ARG A 87 0.50 13.81 -12.75
N ILE A 88 1.23 12.96 -12.07
CA ILE A 88 0.69 11.82 -11.34
C ILE A 88 0.80 12.06 -9.83
N ALA A 89 -0.32 12.03 -9.11
CA ALA A 89 -0.34 12.17 -7.67
C ALA A 89 -0.09 10.83 -6.97
N PRO A 90 1.03 10.65 -6.28
CA PRO A 90 1.27 9.46 -5.46
C PRO A 90 0.39 9.48 -4.22
N PHE A 91 -0.33 8.39 -3.93
CA PHE A 91 -1.10 8.24 -2.70
C PHE A 91 -0.69 6.97 -1.97
N TYR A 92 0.12 7.11 -0.93
CA TYR A 92 0.63 5.97 -0.14
C TYR A 92 -0.43 5.32 0.74
N GLY A 93 -1.36 6.11 1.24
CA GLY A 93 -2.21 5.68 2.34
C GLY A 93 -1.42 5.56 3.65
N CYS A 94 -2.03 4.94 4.66
CA CYS A 94 -1.41 4.84 5.99
C CYS A 94 -0.58 3.57 6.20
N TYR A 95 -1.10 2.41 5.80
CA TYR A 95 -0.48 1.09 6.08
C TYR A 95 0.76 0.76 5.25
N MET A 96 1.11 1.57 4.24
CA MET A 96 2.39 1.45 3.52
C MET A 96 3.55 2.07 4.28
N LEU A 97 3.26 3.01 5.19
CA LEU A 97 4.25 3.84 5.86
C LEU A 97 4.30 3.63 7.38
N ARG A 98 3.17 3.25 7.98
CA ARG A 98 3.02 3.19 9.43
C ARG A 98 2.44 1.86 9.91
N PRO A 99 2.95 1.34 11.03
CA PRO A 99 4.03 1.89 11.84
C PRO A 99 5.40 1.68 11.18
N SER A 100 6.24 2.71 11.16
CA SER A 100 7.52 2.70 10.45
C SER A 100 8.54 1.69 11.01
N TRP A 101 8.50 1.46 12.31
CA TRP A 101 9.35 0.47 12.97
C TRP A 101 9.01 -0.98 12.57
N GLU A 102 7.82 -1.23 12.06
CA GLU A 102 7.40 -2.53 11.53
C GLU A 102 7.80 -2.70 10.06
N LEU A 103 7.55 -1.67 9.28
CA LEU A 103 7.65 -1.74 7.82
C LEU A 103 9.05 -1.42 7.30
N GLY A 104 9.71 -0.39 7.86
CA GLY A 104 11.13 -0.06 7.60
C GLY A 104 11.51 0.17 6.14
N PHE A 105 10.55 0.54 5.29
CA PHE A 105 10.77 0.65 3.85
C PHE A 105 11.05 2.08 3.38
N ASP A 106 10.21 3.02 3.73
CA ASP A 106 10.29 4.42 3.30
C ASP A 106 10.14 5.35 4.49
N ASP A 107 10.49 6.62 4.34
CA ASP A 107 10.26 7.63 5.37
C ASP A 107 8.75 7.85 5.55
N PRO A 108 8.20 7.67 6.77
CA PRO A 108 6.77 7.80 6.99
C PRO A 108 6.24 9.23 6.84
N GLU A 109 7.09 10.24 6.97
CA GLU A 109 6.73 11.65 6.88
C GLU A 109 7.06 12.23 5.50
N ASN A 110 8.13 11.74 4.85
CA ASN A 110 8.54 12.19 3.53
C ASN A 110 8.91 11.01 2.61
N PRO A 111 7.97 10.13 2.27
CA PRO A 111 8.24 8.99 1.40
C PRO A 111 8.60 9.44 -0.02
N SER A 112 9.32 8.58 -0.73
CA SER A 112 9.80 8.87 -2.08
C SER A 112 9.70 7.70 -3.07
N SER A 113 9.26 6.53 -2.61
CA SER A 113 9.26 5.31 -3.43
C SER A 113 8.28 5.37 -4.60
N LEU A 114 7.05 5.89 -4.39
CA LEU A 114 6.08 6.07 -5.49
C LEU A 114 6.54 7.14 -6.47
N GLU A 115 7.07 8.25 -5.98
CA GLU A 115 7.62 9.32 -6.83
C GLU A 115 8.76 8.80 -7.71
N LYS A 116 9.59 7.92 -7.18
CA LYS A 116 10.68 7.28 -7.95
C LYS A 116 10.12 6.36 -9.04
N ILE A 117 9.09 5.56 -8.73
CA ILE A 117 8.41 4.71 -9.74
C ILE A 117 7.74 5.58 -10.81
N ILE A 118 7.01 6.64 -10.43
CA ILE A 118 6.37 7.56 -11.37
C ILE A 118 7.39 8.12 -12.36
N ARG A 119 8.56 8.57 -11.86
CA ARG A 119 9.64 9.06 -12.74
C ARG A 119 10.23 7.96 -13.60
N ALA A 120 10.42 6.77 -13.06
CA ALA A 120 10.97 5.64 -13.80
C ALA A 120 10.07 5.21 -14.97
N VAL A 121 8.74 5.37 -14.84
CA VAL A 121 7.80 5.11 -15.94
C VAL A 121 7.53 6.33 -16.82
N GLY A 122 8.26 7.44 -16.62
CA GLY A 122 8.23 8.63 -17.47
C GLY A 122 7.20 9.69 -17.08
N GLY A 123 6.51 9.55 -15.95
CA GLY A 123 5.56 10.54 -15.41
C GLY A 123 6.21 11.60 -14.53
N GLU A 124 5.47 12.66 -14.22
CA GLU A 124 5.85 13.71 -13.29
C GLU A 124 5.09 13.56 -11.96
N PRO A 125 5.76 13.28 -10.83
CA PRO A 125 5.07 13.16 -9.56
C PRO A 125 4.65 14.52 -9.01
N VAL A 126 3.38 14.63 -8.59
CA VAL A 126 2.83 15.82 -7.95
C VAL A 126 3.12 15.81 -6.46
N ALA A 127 3.65 16.92 -5.95
CA ALA A 127 3.83 17.13 -4.51
C ALA A 127 2.58 17.76 -3.90
N TYR A 128 1.98 17.09 -2.89
CA TYR A 128 0.81 17.57 -2.17
C TYR A 128 0.74 16.94 -0.78
N ALA A 129 0.01 17.54 0.15
CA ALA A 129 0.01 17.11 1.55
C ALA A 129 -0.81 15.83 1.80
N GLY A 130 -1.82 15.56 0.99
CA GLY A 130 -2.73 14.41 1.12
C GLY A 130 -2.08 13.05 0.90
N ARG A 131 -0.90 12.98 0.26
CA ARG A 131 -0.25 11.74 -0.20
C ARG A 131 0.02 10.69 0.88
N THR A 132 0.20 11.10 2.14
CA THR A 132 0.50 10.23 3.28
C THR A 132 -0.66 10.09 4.27
N LYS A 133 -1.82 10.67 3.95
CA LYS A 133 -3.01 10.64 4.80
C LYS A 133 -3.83 9.36 4.60
N CYS A 134 -4.79 9.14 5.50
CA CYS A 134 -5.69 8.00 5.40
C CYS A 134 -6.74 8.24 4.31
N CYS A 135 -7.06 7.18 3.54
CA CYS A 135 -8.14 7.20 2.53
C CYS A 135 -9.55 7.11 3.13
N GLY A 136 -9.69 6.85 4.42
CA GLY A 136 -10.97 6.68 5.09
C GLY A 136 -11.53 5.24 5.06
N PHE A 137 -11.02 4.34 4.22
CA PHE A 137 -11.58 2.99 4.06
C PHE A 137 -11.77 2.22 5.38
N PRO A 138 -10.87 2.25 6.37
CA PRO A 138 -11.03 1.49 7.59
C PRO A 138 -12.28 1.82 8.41
N ILE A 139 -12.85 3.00 8.24
CA ILE A 139 -14.04 3.45 8.98
C ILE A 139 -15.30 3.56 8.13
N ILE A 140 -15.24 3.11 6.86
CA ILE A 140 -16.33 3.35 5.90
C ILE A 140 -17.65 2.69 6.29
N LEU A 141 -17.60 1.53 6.94
CA LEU A 141 -18.82 0.83 7.38
C LEU A 141 -19.50 1.46 8.59
N GLU A 142 -18.75 2.22 9.40
CA GLU A 142 -19.30 2.84 10.62
C GLU A 142 -19.54 4.33 10.48
N LYS A 143 -18.69 5.02 9.73
CA LYS A 143 -18.69 6.48 9.58
C LYS A 143 -18.48 6.86 8.11
N GLU A 144 -19.34 6.36 7.23
CA GLU A 144 -19.23 6.53 5.79
C GLU A 144 -19.04 7.99 5.36
N ALA A 145 -19.86 8.91 5.89
CA ALA A 145 -19.76 10.33 5.53
C ALA A 145 -18.37 10.92 5.85
N ILE A 146 -17.76 10.50 6.97
CA ILE A 146 -16.41 10.94 7.36
C ILE A 146 -15.38 10.30 6.42
N ALA A 147 -15.49 9.00 6.16
CA ALA A 147 -14.58 8.28 5.27
C ALA A 147 -14.55 8.89 3.86
N VAL A 148 -15.72 9.15 3.32
CA VAL A 148 -15.89 9.76 1.99
C VAL A 148 -15.35 11.19 1.95
N ALA A 149 -15.58 12.00 3.01
CA ALA A 149 -15.01 13.33 3.10
C ALA A 149 -13.47 13.31 3.20
N MET A 150 -12.88 12.33 3.88
CA MET A 150 -11.41 12.13 3.93
C MET A 150 -10.85 11.84 2.54
N ALA A 151 -11.47 10.91 1.80
CA ALA A 151 -11.09 10.63 0.42
C ALA A 151 -11.19 11.88 -0.45
N GLY A 152 -12.33 12.58 -0.40
CA GLY A 152 -12.56 13.79 -1.16
C GLY A 152 -11.54 14.90 -0.88
N THR A 153 -11.18 15.10 0.39
CA THR A 153 -10.17 16.09 0.77
C THR A 153 -8.80 15.76 0.17
N ASN A 154 -8.38 14.49 0.21
CA ASN A 154 -7.10 14.08 -0.37
C ASN A 154 -7.08 14.21 -1.90
N MET A 155 -8.18 13.86 -2.57
CA MET A 155 -8.31 13.98 -4.03
C MET A 155 -8.36 15.44 -4.46
N LYS A 156 -9.11 16.27 -3.72
CA LYS A 156 -9.16 17.71 -4.00
C LYS A 156 -7.78 18.34 -3.86
N ASP A 157 -7.03 17.98 -2.84
CA ASP A 157 -5.65 18.46 -2.64
C ASP A 157 -4.75 18.08 -3.83
N ALA A 158 -4.80 16.83 -4.29
CA ALA A 158 -4.06 16.39 -5.47
C ALA A 158 -4.47 17.16 -6.74
N LYS A 159 -5.77 17.35 -6.96
CA LYS A 159 -6.33 18.08 -8.09
C LYS A 159 -5.91 19.56 -8.08
N ASP A 160 -6.01 20.22 -6.93
CA ASP A 160 -5.64 21.63 -6.77
C ASP A 160 -4.13 21.85 -7.05
N HIS A 161 -3.30 20.81 -6.87
CA HIS A 161 -1.89 20.79 -7.25
C HIS A 161 -1.64 20.37 -8.71
N GLY A 162 -2.72 20.17 -9.49
CA GLY A 162 -2.66 19.92 -10.94
C GLY A 162 -2.32 18.48 -11.29
N ALA A 163 -2.78 17.51 -10.53
CA ALA A 163 -2.68 16.11 -10.91
C ALA A 163 -3.67 15.77 -12.04
N ASP A 164 -3.21 14.98 -13.01
CA ASP A 164 -4.05 14.42 -14.07
C ASP A 164 -4.74 13.13 -13.58
N PHE A 165 -4.04 12.34 -12.76
CA PHE A 165 -4.59 11.15 -12.08
C PHE A 165 -3.79 10.79 -10.83
N MET A 166 -4.32 9.83 -10.05
CA MET A 166 -3.69 9.34 -8.83
C MET A 166 -3.19 7.91 -9.00
N VAL A 167 -2.15 7.55 -8.28
CA VAL A 167 -1.67 6.17 -8.16
C VAL A 167 -1.52 5.77 -6.71
N THR A 168 -2.01 4.58 -6.35
CA THR A 168 -1.90 4.05 -4.99
C THR A 168 -1.47 2.58 -5.00
N PRO A 169 -0.61 2.15 -4.05
CA PRO A 169 -0.20 0.76 -3.91
C PRO A 169 -1.16 -0.05 -3.02
N CYS A 170 -2.41 0.38 -2.85
CA CYS A 170 -3.37 -0.28 -1.98
C CYS A 170 -4.77 -0.33 -2.62
N PRO A 171 -5.32 -1.53 -2.92
CA PRO A 171 -6.67 -1.67 -3.47
C PRO A 171 -7.77 -1.04 -2.62
N LEU A 172 -7.62 -1.02 -1.28
CA LEU A 172 -8.60 -0.39 -0.42
C LEU A 172 -8.57 1.13 -0.53
N CYS A 173 -7.38 1.72 -0.70
CA CYS A 173 -7.26 3.13 -1.03
C CYS A 173 -7.83 3.43 -2.42
N HIS A 174 -7.55 2.58 -3.41
CA HIS A 174 -8.13 2.69 -4.75
C HIS A 174 -9.66 2.68 -4.69
N MET A 175 -10.27 1.73 -3.98
CA MET A 175 -11.73 1.72 -3.79
C MET A 175 -12.27 3.03 -3.20
N SER A 176 -11.61 3.59 -2.20
CA SER A 176 -12.03 4.86 -1.59
C SER A 176 -11.89 6.05 -2.53
N LEU A 177 -10.84 6.08 -3.35
CA LEU A 177 -10.54 7.22 -4.21
C LEU A 177 -11.27 7.15 -5.55
N ASP A 178 -11.57 5.95 -6.05
CA ASP A 178 -12.20 5.74 -7.35
C ASP A 178 -13.71 5.45 -7.22
N ILE A 179 -14.11 4.35 -6.57
CA ILE A 179 -15.52 3.95 -6.48
C ILE A 179 -16.37 4.99 -5.75
N TYR A 180 -15.84 5.60 -4.70
CA TYR A 180 -16.56 6.64 -3.94
C TYR A 180 -16.31 8.06 -4.44
N GLN A 181 -15.66 8.24 -5.59
CA GLN A 181 -15.23 9.56 -6.08
C GLN A 181 -16.38 10.56 -6.26
N GLU A 182 -17.51 10.14 -6.81
CA GLU A 182 -18.68 11.01 -6.97
C GLU A 182 -19.17 11.53 -5.61
N ARG A 183 -19.35 10.63 -4.64
CA ARG A 183 -19.78 10.98 -3.27
C ARG A 183 -18.74 11.82 -2.55
N ALA A 184 -17.47 11.53 -2.78
CA ALA A 184 -16.34 12.30 -2.26
C ALA A 184 -16.36 13.74 -2.82
N GLY A 185 -16.65 13.89 -4.09
CA GLY A 185 -16.82 15.19 -4.74
C GLY A 185 -17.98 16.00 -4.16
N GLN A 186 -19.11 15.35 -3.90
CA GLN A 186 -20.25 15.98 -3.22
C GLN A 186 -19.89 16.46 -1.81
N ALA A 187 -19.16 15.61 -1.03
CA ALA A 187 -18.75 15.94 0.34
C ALA A 187 -17.82 17.16 0.39
N VAL A 188 -16.94 17.34 -0.60
CA VAL A 188 -16.03 18.49 -0.69
C VAL A 188 -16.51 19.60 -1.63
N LYS A 189 -17.74 19.49 -2.14
CA LYS A 189 -18.40 20.46 -3.06
C LYS A 189 -17.54 20.78 -4.29
N THR A 190 -16.90 19.76 -4.86
CA THR A 190 -16.00 19.90 -6.01
C THR A 190 -16.15 18.69 -6.93
N ALA A 191 -16.32 18.90 -8.22
CA ALA A 191 -16.22 17.82 -9.20
C ALA A 191 -14.77 17.34 -9.27
N LEU A 192 -14.49 16.15 -8.77
CA LEU A 192 -13.12 15.63 -8.67
C LEU A 192 -12.60 15.21 -10.05
N ASN A 193 -13.27 14.30 -10.76
CA ASN A 193 -12.88 13.79 -12.09
C ASN A 193 -11.35 13.50 -12.15
N LEU A 194 -10.87 12.77 -11.17
CA LEU A 194 -9.45 12.46 -11.01
C LEU A 194 -9.29 10.93 -10.99
N PRO A 195 -9.00 10.29 -12.14
CA PRO A 195 -8.82 8.86 -12.23
C PRO A 195 -7.68 8.35 -11.35
#